data_3675e0e7c3d6bbb12ff8ae668b973303
#
_entry.id   3675e0e7c3d6bbb12ff8ae668b973303
#
_cell.length_a   1.000
_cell.length_b   1.000
_cell.length_c   1.000
_cell.angle_alpha   90.00
_cell.angle_beta   90.00
_cell.angle_gamma   90.00
#
_symmetry.space_group_name_H-M   'P 1'
#
loop_
_entity.id
_entity.type
_entity.pdbx_description
1 polymer ?
#
loop_
_entity_poly.entity_id
_entity_poly.type
_entity_poly.pdbx_seq_one_letter_code
_entity_poly.pdbx_strand_id
1 'polypeptide(L)'
;MVFSKLIFIYLAIFPLGQIIRLRISVLGSSYPLHPVDIVAGLILLMFLLTQQRQPYFFRYILGFLIVSAFSLLLSLSLFTTKEILSGGFYFLRLTAYTSIIPVVWSINKSKINKKVLYNCLLMTTIAVAVFGWIQYLWLPDLRDLKYIGWDDHYFRMFGTFLDPAFFGLIIVFGALIALSRYISKNKKYILIVIFMLFTLLLSYSRASYLAFLAGLIALLYNSRKKLIYALVIIFALFAISLPFLPRNISEAAKLERTYSVFAKLHNWKETAVIIRKNPLFGVGYNNLCAARMKYLGLGSFDSHACSGSDSSLLFVLATTGISGFIMFVYMLFQISKRVQMDQYGRAFKACGAALLIHSLFVNSLFYSWILGFMGILLAISIKEKSGE
;
A
#
# COMPACT_ATOMS: atom_id res chain seq x y z
N MET A 1 6.78 26.86 1.07
CA MET A 1 7.65 26.41 2.19
C MET A 1 6.94 25.42 3.12
N VAL A 2 5.69 25.62 3.52
CA VAL A 2 4.97 24.73 4.46
C VAL A 2 4.74 23.33 3.90
N PHE A 3 4.25 23.18 2.68
CA PHE A 3 4.04 21.86 2.05
C PHE A 3 5.31 21.00 2.02
N SER A 4 6.46 21.61 1.72
CA SER A 4 7.73 20.86 1.74
C SER A 4 8.02 20.30 3.12
N LYS A 5 7.82 21.09 4.17
CA LYS A 5 8.02 20.63 5.55
C LYS A 5 7.06 19.50 5.89
N LEU A 6 5.77 19.58 5.52
CA LEU A 6 4.79 18.52 5.77
C LEU A 6 5.15 17.21 5.07
N ILE A 7 5.64 17.26 3.83
CA ILE A 7 6.08 16.04 3.12
C ILE A 7 7.31 15.41 3.79
N PHE A 8 8.27 16.21 4.25
CA PHE A 8 9.42 15.67 4.99
C PHE A 8 9.01 15.12 6.36
N ILE A 9 8.10 15.78 7.08
CA ILE A 9 7.53 15.28 8.34
C ILE A 9 6.81 13.94 8.07
N TYR A 10 5.99 13.86 7.01
CA TYR A 10 5.31 12.63 6.61
C TYR A 10 6.31 11.48 6.43
N LEU A 11 7.41 11.71 5.67
CA LEU A 11 8.43 10.69 5.40
C LEU A 11 9.24 10.34 6.66
N ALA A 12 9.46 11.29 7.58
CA ALA A 12 10.18 11.05 8.83
C ALA A 12 9.37 10.21 9.82
N ILE A 13 8.05 10.41 9.91
CA ILE A 13 7.17 9.63 10.81
C ILE A 13 6.68 8.32 10.18
N PHE A 14 6.81 8.16 8.87
CA PHE A 14 6.38 6.97 8.14
C PHE A 14 6.91 5.65 8.74
N PRO A 15 8.20 5.53 9.15
CA PRO A 15 8.74 4.30 9.71
C PRO A 15 8.15 3.91 11.07
N LEU A 16 7.44 4.81 11.76
CA LEU A 16 6.76 4.50 13.02
C LEU A 16 5.58 3.52 12.82
N GLY A 17 5.11 3.37 11.59
CA GLY A 17 4.10 2.38 11.23
C GLY A 17 2.83 2.50 12.07
N GLN A 18 2.35 1.36 12.57
CA GLN A 18 1.12 1.23 13.35
C GLN A 18 1.34 1.24 14.87
N ILE A 19 2.60 1.39 15.35
CA ILE A 19 2.91 1.39 16.80
C ILE A 19 2.20 2.57 17.47
N ILE A 20 2.23 3.76 16.85
CA ILE A 20 1.52 4.93 17.37
C ILE A 20 0.14 4.95 16.76
N ARG A 21 -0.84 4.59 17.57
CA ARG A 21 -2.25 4.52 17.18
C ARG A 21 -3.12 5.28 18.17
N LEU A 22 -3.67 6.39 17.74
CA LEU A 22 -4.72 7.10 18.45
C LEU A 22 -6.08 6.47 18.10
N ARG A 23 -6.99 6.39 19.06
CA ARG A 23 -8.36 5.94 18.83
C ARG A 23 -9.30 7.12 19.00
N ILE A 24 -10.03 7.44 17.94
CA ILE A 24 -11.07 8.45 17.97
C ILE A 24 -12.42 7.73 18.03
N SER A 25 -13.19 7.97 19.10
CA SER A 25 -14.51 7.39 19.24
C SER A 25 -15.56 8.40 18.74
N VAL A 26 -16.32 8.01 17.70
CA VAL A 26 -17.41 8.81 17.16
C VAL A 26 -18.65 7.94 17.06
N LEU A 27 -19.76 8.38 17.65
CA LEU A 27 -21.04 7.67 17.67
C LEU A 27 -20.94 6.20 18.15
N GLY A 28 -20.04 5.93 19.13
CA GLY A 28 -19.84 4.60 19.69
C GLY A 28 -19.02 3.64 18.82
N SER A 29 -18.44 4.12 17.74
CA SER A 29 -17.46 3.36 16.94
C SER A 29 -16.06 3.95 17.11
N SER A 30 -15.02 3.09 17.18
CA SER A 30 -13.64 3.49 17.39
C SER A 30 -12.86 3.43 16.08
N TYR A 31 -12.27 4.55 15.68
CA TYR A 31 -11.50 4.68 14.44
C TYR A 31 -10.01 4.86 14.75
N PRO A 32 -9.13 4.05 14.15
CA PRO A 32 -7.71 4.23 14.29
C PRO A 32 -7.23 5.44 13.50
N LEU A 33 -6.49 6.32 14.16
CA LEU A 33 -5.79 7.45 13.56
C LEU A 33 -4.29 7.33 13.83
N HIS A 34 -3.50 7.40 12.79
CA HIS A 34 -2.05 7.34 12.88
C HIS A 34 -1.43 8.73 12.65
N PRO A 35 -0.21 9.02 13.13
CA PRO A 35 0.45 10.31 12.88
C PRO A 35 0.53 10.68 11.41
N VAL A 36 0.74 9.70 10.52
CA VAL A 36 0.73 9.91 9.06
C VAL A 36 -0.63 10.38 8.52
N ASP A 37 -1.75 9.95 9.14
CA ASP A 37 -3.10 10.40 8.76
C ASP A 37 -3.30 11.87 9.11
N ILE A 38 -2.78 12.32 10.26
CA ILE A 38 -2.85 13.72 10.70
C ILE A 38 -2.12 14.61 9.70
N VAL A 39 -0.90 14.21 9.31
CA VAL A 39 -0.12 14.99 8.33
C VAL A 39 -0.78 14.99 6.96
N ALA A 40 -1.33 13.85 6.51
CA ALA A 40 -2.08 13.78 5.25
C ALA A 40 -3.35 14.66 5.30
N GLY A 41 -4.07 14.69 6.42
CA GLY A 41 -5.21 15.59 6.66
C GLY A 41 -4.83 17.07 6.61
N LEU A 42 -3.70 17.45 7.21
CA LEU A 42 -3.16 18.82 7.13
C LEU A 42 -2.77 19.19 5.70
N ILE A 43 -2.19 18.25 4.94
CA ILE A 43 -1.86 18.46 3.52
C ILE A 43 -3.15 18.70 2.71
N LEU A 44 -4.20 17.89 2.93
CA LEU A 44 -5.51 18.08 2.29
C LEU A 44 -6.10 19.45 2.64
N LEU A 45 -6.16 19.80 3.93
CA LEU A 45 -6.71 21.08 4.38
C LEU A 45 -6.00 22.25 3.70
N MET A 46 -4.67 22.26 3.71
CA MET A 46 -3.89 23.28 3.05
C MET A 46 -4.05 23.29 1.53
N PHE A 47 -4.19 22.09 0.92
CA PHE A 47 -4.44 21.97 -0.51
C PHE A 47 -5.78 22.61 -0.90
N LEU A 48 -6.83 22.42 -0.09
CA LEU A 48 -8.14 23.06 -0.31
C LEU A 48 -8.13 24.57 -0.08
N LEU A 49 -7.34 25.05 0.90
CA LEU A 49 -7.23 26.49 1.20
C LEU A 49 -6.34 27.26 0.22
N THR A 50 -5.46 26.55 -0.50
CA THR A 50 -4.53 27.18 -1.43
C THR A 50 -4.81 26.67 -2.83
N GLN A 51 -5.07 27.55 -3.77
CA GLN A 51 -5.31 27.21 -5.19
C GLN A 51 -4.03 26.68 -5.84
N GLN A 52 -3.65 25.44 -5.49
CA GLN A 52 -2.47 24.78 -6.07
C GLN A 52 -2.76 24.31 -7.49
N ARG A 53 -1.78 24.48 -8.36
CA ARG A 53 -1.85 23.89 -9.71
C ARG A 53 -1.88 22.37 -9.61
N GLN A 54 -2.77 21.74 -10.37
CA GLN A 54 -2.94 20.31 -10.41
C GLN A 54 -2.40 19.77 -11.74
N PRO A 55 -1.77 18.58 -11.74
CA PRO A 55 -1.42 17.92 -12.99
C PRO A 55 -2.69 17.45 -13.69
N TYR A 56 -2.71 17.55 -15.01
CA TYR A 56 -3.89 17.20 -15.83
C TYR A 56 -4.42 15.78 -15.56
N PHE A 57 -3.54 14.82 -15.28
CA PHE A 57 -3.97 13.45 -15.00
C PHE A 57 -4.72 13.30 -13.68
N PHE A 58 -4.62 14.28 -12.77
CA PHE A 58 -5.28 14.22 -11.46
C PHE A 58 -6.82 14.17 -11.59
N ARG A 59 -7.37 14.67 -12.68
CA ARG A 59 -8.80 14.56 -13.01
C ARG A 59 -9.32 13.11 -13.04
N TYR A 60 -8.47 12.14 -13.40
CA TYR A 60 -8.85 10.72 -13.40
C TYR A 60 -8.93 10.16 -11.98
N ILE A 61 -8.06 10.64 -11.08
CA ILE A 61 -8.14 10.35 -9.64
C ILE A 61 -9.41 10.97 -9.06
N LEU A 62 -9.69 12.23 -9.40
CA LEU A 62 -10.94 12.89 -9.00
C LEU A 62 -12.18 12.13 -9.51
N GLY A 63 -12.14 11.63 -10.74
CA GLY A 63 -13.22 10.80 -11.28
C GLY A 63 -13.48 9.55 -10.44
N PHE A 64 -12.43 8.84 -10.02
CA PHE A 64 -12.57 7.70 -9.12
C PHE A 64 -13.10 8.11 -7.73
N LEU A 65 -12.63 9.23 -7.19
CA LEU A 65 -13.13 9.77 -5.91
C LEU A 65 -14.62 10.15 -6.02
N ILE A 66 -15.05 10.78 -7.11
CA ILE A 66 -16.46 11.13 -7.35
C ILE A 66 -17.35 9.89 -7.39
N VAL A 67 -16.95 8.84 -8.14
CA VAL A 67 -17.71 7.60 -8.21
C VAL A 67 -17.74 6.90 -6.84
N SER A 68 -16.64 6.93 -6.09
CA SER A 68 -16.58 6.36 -4.73
C SER A 68 -17.48 7.13 -3.74
N ALA A 69 -17.53 8.47 -3.83
CA ALA A 69 -18.43 9.30 -3.05
C ALA A 69 -19.91 9.03 -3.41
N PHE A 70 -20.19 8.92 -4.71
CA PHE A 70 -21.54 8.62 -5.20
C PHE A 70 -22.01 7.24 -4.70
N SER A 71 -21.15 6.21 -4.79
CA SER A 71 -21.45 4.90 -4.22
C SER A 71 -21.73 4.98 -2.72
N LEU A 72 -20.95 5.76 -1.97
CA LEU A 72 -21.14 5.95 -0.54
C LEU A 72 -22.47 6.66 -0.23
N LEU A 73 -22.87 7.65 -1.04
CA LEU A 73 -24.16 8.32 -0.91
C LEU A 73 -25.33 7.37 -1.21
N LEU A 74 -25.23 6.56 -2.26
CA LEU A 74 -26.25 5.56 -2.59
C LEU A 74 -26.41 4.52 -1.48
N SER A 75 -25.37 4.23 -0.71
CA SER A 75 -25.41 3.27 0.38
C SER A 75 -26.29 3.72 1.55
N LEU A 76 -26.74 5.01 1.60
CA LEU A 76 -27.75 5.51 2.55
C LEU A 76 -29.10 4.77 2.43
N SER A 77 -29.40 4.21 1.26
CA SER A 77 -30.57 3.35 1.08
C SER A 77 -30.38 1.92 1.60
N LEU A 78 -29.15 1.52 1.86
CA LEU A 78 -28.80 0.15 2.26
C LEU A 78 -28.50 0.02 3.75
N PHE A 79 -27.91 1.03 4.36
CA PHE A 79 -27.34 0.98 5.71
C PHE A 79 -27.74 2.19 6.54
N THR A 80 -27.58 2.06 7.85
CA THR A 80 -27.82 3.17 8.80
C THR A 80 -26.73 4.23 8.69
N THR A 81 -27.05 5.46 9.07
CA THR A 81 -26.09 6.59 9.07
C THR A 81 -24.82 6.27 9.87
N LYS A 82 -24.94 5.54 10.99
CA LYS A 82 -23.79 5.13 11.80
C LYS A 82 -22.82 4.22 11.04
N GLU A 83 -23.35 3.25 10.29
CA GLU A 83 -22.56 2.31 9.48
C GLU A 83 -21.85 3.03 8.33
N ILE A 84 -22.52 3.97 7.68
CA ILE A 84 -21.98 4.74 6.56
C ILE A 84 -20.91 5.75 7.02
N LEU A 85 -21.03 6.27 8.24
CA LEU A 85 -20.04 7.20 8.79
C LEU A 85 -18.62 6.59 8.80
N SER A 86 -18.51 5.28 9.07
CA SER A 86 -17.25 4.55 8.96
C SER A 86 -16.69 4.64 7.55
N GLY A 87 -17.48 4.36 6.53
CA GLY A 87 -17.10 4.51 5.14
C GLY A 87 -16.65 5.95 4.80
N GLY A 88 -17.37 6.95 5.33
CA GLY A 88 -17.05 8.38 5.18
C GLY A 88 -15.68 8.76 5.72
N PHE A 89 -15.29 8.29 6.90
CA PHE A 89 -13.95 8.53 7.45
C PHE A 89 -12.84 7.92 6.59
N TYR A 90 -13.05 6.71 6.08
CA TYR A 90 -12.07 6.09 5.18
C TYR A 90 -12.04 6.74 3.80
N PHE A 91 -13.17 7.27 3.32
CA PHE A 91 -13.21 8.08 2.11
C PHE A 91 -12.45 9.41 2.27
N LEU A 92 -12.62 10.10 3.41
CA LEU A 92 -11.86 11.28 3.75
C LEU A 92 -10.34 10.98 3.81
N ARG A 93 -9.98 9.84 4.41
CA ARG A 93 -8.60 9.34 4.44
C ARG A 93 -8.06 9.12 3.02
N LEU A 94 -8.80 8.44 2.15
CA LEU A 94 -8.41 8.25 0.75
C LEU A 94 -8.17 9.60 0.05
N THR A 95 -9.08 10.56 0.22
CA THR A 95 -8.97 11.91 -0.35
C THR A 95 -7.73 12.64 0.17
N ALA A 96 -7.44 12.51 1.48
CA ALA A 96 -6.25 13.12 2.08
C ALA A 96 -4.95 12.58 1.48
N TYR A 97 -4.83 11.28 1.32
CA TYR A 97 -3.63 10.68 0.74
C TYR A 97 -3.48 10.95 -0.76
N THR A 98 -4.58 11.02 -1.51
CA THR A 98 -4.53 11.38 -2.93
C THR A 98 -4.14 12.83 -3.15
N SER A 99 -4.43 13.74 -2.22
CA SER A 99 -4.01 15.15 -2.28
C SER A 99 -2.49 15.35 -2.19
N ILE A 100 -1.75 14.38 -1.66
CA ILE A 100 -0.27 14.38 -1.65
C ILE A 100 0.29 14.49 -3.07
N ILE A 101 -0.38 13.88 -4.06
CA ILE A 101 0.08 13.83 -5.45
C ILE A 101 0.21 15.25 -6.07
N PRO A 102 -0.87 16.05 -6.17
CA PRO A 102 -0.77 17.39 -6.74
C PRO A 102 0.13 18.31 -5.91
N VAL A 103 0.17 18.15 -4.59
CA VAL A 103 1.04 18.94 -3.72
C VAL A 103 2.51 18.66 -4.00
N VAL A 104 2.92 17.40 -4.02
CA VAL A 104 4.33 17.02 -4.32
C VAL A 104 4.70 17.43 -5.74
N TRP A 105 3.79 17.24 -6.70
CA TRP A 105 4.02 17.64 -8.08
C TRP A 105 4.22 19.17 -8.21
N SER A 106 3.41 19.98 -7.54
CA SER A 106 3.53 21.45 -7.51
C SER A 106 4.86 21.91 -6.89
N ILE A 107 5.27 21.32 -5.75
CA ILE A 107 6.53 21.63 -5.08
C ILE A 107 7.74 21.27 -5.94
N ASN A 108 7.68 20.12 -6.62
CA ASN A 108 8.76 19.64 -7.46
C ASN A 108 9.07 20.59 -8.64
N LYS A 109 8.08 21.32 -9.14
CA LYS A 109 8.30 22.38 -10.16
C LYS A 109 9.05 23.60 -9.64
N SER A 110 8.93 23.91 -8.35
CA SER A 110 9.32 25.22 -7.83
C SER A 110 10.53 25.22 -6.90
N LYS A 111 10.78 24.19 -6.09
CA LYS A 111 11.71 24.28 -4.96
C LYS A 111 12.42 22.99 -4.51
N ILE A 112 11.94 21.79 -4.82
CA ILE A 112 12.55 20.55 -4.36
C ILE A 112 12.98 19.70 -5.55
N ASN A 113 14.26 19.31 -5.55
CA ASN A 113 14.79 18.41 -6.58
C ASN A 113 14.17 17.01 -6.43
N LYS A 114 13.68 16.42 -7.53
CA LYS A 114 13.21 15.03 -7.63
C LYS A 114 14.16 14.02 -6.95
N LYS A 115 15.46 14.26 -7.08
CA LYS A 115 16.51 13.43 -6.49
C LYS A 115 16.43 13.41 -4.96
N VAL A 116 16.08 14.54 -4.31
CA VAL A 116 15.96 14.63 -2.85
C VAL A 116 14.78 13.77 -2.39
N LEU A 117 13.59 13.96 -2.98
CA LEU A 117 12.41 13.16 -2.61
C LEU A 117 12.62 11.65 -2.85
N TYR A 118 13.26 11.31 -3.97
CA TYR A 118 13.58 9.92 -4.27
C TYR A 118 14.59 9.31 -3.28
N ASN A 119 15.56 10.10 -2.81
CA ASN A 119 16.46 9.69 -1.73
C ASN A 119 15.70 9.51 -0.42
N CYS A 120 14.80 10.44 -0.08
CA CYS A 120 14.01 10.33 1.13
C CYS A 120 13.11 9.10 1.12
N LEU A 121 12.46 8.76 0.00
CA LEU A 121 11.70 7.51 -0.14
C LEU A 121 12.58 6.28 0.13
N LEU A 122 13.79 6.22 -0.43
CA LEU A 122 14.71 5.12 -0.17
C LEU A 122 15.14 5.08 1.30
N MET A 123 15.51 6.22 1.89
CA MET A 123 15.89 6.30 3.30
C MET A 123 14.75 5.89 4.23
N THR A 124 13.52 6.26 3.90
CA THR A 124 12.32 5.82 4.64
C THR A 124 12.19 4.30 4.63
N THR A 125 12.41 3.63 3.48
CA THR A 125 12.36 2.16 3.41
C THR A 125 13.53 1.50 4.16
N ILE A 126 14.72 2.12 4.15
CA ILE A 126 15.86 1.65 4.96
C ILE A 126 15.53 1.76 6.44
N ALA A 127 14.95 2.87 6.90
CA ALA A 127 14.54 3.03 8.28
C ALA A 127 13.48 1.98 8.69
N VAL A 128 12.50 1.70 7.80
CA VAL A 128 11.54 0.60 8.03
C VAL A 128 12.25 -0.74 8.16
N ALA A 129 13.23 -1.03 7.30
CA ALA A 129 14.01 -2.26 7.39
C ALA A 129 14.79 -2.35 8.72
N VAL A 130 15.43 -1.26 9.14
CA VAL A 130 16.16 -1.19 10.43
C VAL A 130 15.23 -1.46 11.61
N PHE A 131 14.04 -0.86 11.65
CA PHE A 131 13.03 -1.19 12.67
C PHE A 131 12.58 -2.65 12.61
N GLY A 132 12.51 -3.24 11.39
CA GLY A 132 12.25 -4.66 11.24
C GLY A 132 13.34 -5.53 11.87
N TRP A 133 14.62 -5.18 11.68
CA TRP A 133 15.75 -5.88 12.30
C TRP A 133 15.77 -5.72 13.82
N ILE A 134 15.49 -4.51 14.34
CA ILE A 134 15.35 -4.27 15.78
C ILE A 134 14.26 -5.17 16.35
N GLN A 135 13.07 -5.22 15.74
CA GLN A 135 11.98 -6.09 16.18
C GLN A 135 12.38 -7.56 16.12
N TYR A 136 13.02 -8.00 15.04
CA TYR A 136 13.37 -9.41 14.85
C TYR A 136 14.41 -9.91 15.86
N LEU A 137 15.39 -9.07 16.21
CA LEU A 137 16.47 -9.42 17.12
C LEU A 137 16.05 -9.32 18.60
N TRP A 138 15.25 -8.31 18.96
CA TRP A 138 14.91 -8.05 20.36
C TRP A 138 13.54 -8.58 20.76
N LEU A 139 12.62 -8.70 19.82
CA LEU A 139 11.24 -9.14 20.03
C LEU A 139 10.85 -10.20 18.99
N PRO A 140 11.51 -11.38 18.99
CA PRO A 140 11.23 -12.42 18.00
C PRO A 140 9.91 -13.15 18.24
N ASP A 141 9.44 -13.20 19.51
CA ASP A 141 8.18 -13.82 19.90
C ASP A 141 7.14 -12.75 20.20
N LEU A 142 6.18 -12.61 19.31
CA LEU A 142 5.06 -11.69 19.42
C LEU A 142 3.73 -12.42 19.19
N ARG A 143 3.62 -13.66 19.69
CA ARG A 143 2.39 -14.45 19.66
C ARG A 143 1.28 -13.83 20.52
N ASP A 144 1.63 -13.03 21.50
CA ASP A 144 0.67 -12.30 22.35
C ASP A 144 -0.08 -11.19 21.63
N LEU A 145 0.34 -10.81 20.41
CA LEU A 145 -0.38 -9.84 19.58
C LEU A 145 -1.84 -10.29 19.30
N LYS A 146 -2.10 -11.61 19.32
CA LYS A 146 -3.46 -12.16 19.16
C LYS A 146 -4.45 -11.64 20.19
N TYR A 147 -4.01 -11.37 21.42
CA TYR A 147 -4.87 -10.86 22.51
C TYR A 147 -5.33 -9.42 22.29
N ILE A 148 -4.64 -8.68 21.42
CA ILE A 148 -4.99 -7.30 21.04
C ILE A 148 -5.53 -7.19 19.61
N GLY A 149 -5.89 -8.36 19.01
CA GLY A 149 -6.58 -8.45 17.73
C GLY A 149 -5.68 -8.47 16.50
N TRP A 150 -4.37 -8.74 16.65
CA TRP A 150 -3.43 -8.94 15.55
C TRP A 150 -3.12 -10.43 15.37
N ASP A 151 -2.56 -10.77 14.21
CA ASP A 151 -2.04 -12.12 13.99
C ASP A 151 -0.86 -12.42 14.90
N ASP A 152 -0.73 -13.68 15.32
CA ASP A 152 0.42 -14.17 16.06
C ASP A 152 1.65 -14.30 15.16
N HIS A 153 2.79 -13.86 15.67
CA HIS A 153 4.05 -13.90 14.93
C HIS A 153 5.19 -14.44 15.80
N TYR A 154 5.93 -15.41 15.23
CA TYR A 154 7.09 -16.01 15.88
C TYR A 154 8.25 -16.09 14.89
N PHE A 155 9.40 -15.52 15.21
CA PHE A 155 10.57 -15.36 14.33
C PHE A 155 10.22 -14.86 12.93
N ARG A 156 9.38 -13.85 12.87
CA ARG A 156 8.90 -13.26 11.64
C ARG A 156 9.11 -11.76 11.66
N MET A 157 9.66 -11.21 10.59
CA MET A 157 9.92 -9.79 10.48
C MET A 157 8.72 -9.04 9.94
N PHE A 158 8.20 -8.08 10.69
CA PHE A 158 7.09 -7.19 10.32
C PHE A 158 7.28 -5.75 10.85
N GLY A 159 8.33 -5.52 11.64
CA GLY A 159 8.74 -4.21 12.15
C GLY A 159 7.62 -3.47 12.87
N THR A 160 7.47 -2.21 12.56
CA THR A 160 6.48 -1.30 13.14
C THR A 160 5.09 -1.42 12.51
N PHE A 161 4.93 -2.21 11.44
CA PHE A 161 3.67 -2.32 10.68
C PHE A 161 2.72 -3.38 11.23
N LEU A 162 3.19 -4.23 12.15
CA LEU A 162 2.43 -5.31 12.79
C LEU A 162 1.78 -6.30 11.80
N ASP A 163 2.20 -6.25 10.54
CA ASP A 163 1.74 -7.13 9.45
C ASP A 163 2.89 -7.36 8.47
N PRO A 164 3.33 -8.61 8.29
CA PRO A 164 4.44 -8.94 7.40
C PRO A 164 4.17 -8.68 5.91
N ALA A 165 2.89 -8.67 5.47
CA ALA A 165 2.58 -8.41 4.08
C ALA A 165 2.77 -6.94 3.72
N PHE A 166 2.28 -6.01 4.56
CA PHE A 166 2.49 -4.58 4.35
C PHE A 166 3.95 -4.18 4.54
N PHE A 167 4.60 -4.69 5.60
CA PHE A 167 6.04 -4.50 5.81
C PHE A 167 6.83 -4.98 4.59
N GLY A 168 6.61 -6.24 4.17
CA GLY A 168 7.31 -6.84 3.04
C GLY A 168 7.12 -6.05 1.74
N LEU A 169 5.93 -5.51 1.47
CA LEU A 169 5.70 -4.68 0.28
C LEU A 169 6.50 -3.37 0.32
N ILE A 170 6.64 -2.72 1.49
CA ILE A 170 7.46 -1.52 1.63
C ILE A 170 8.94 -1.85 1.40
N ILE A 171 9.41 -3.00 1.90
CA ILE A 171 10.76 -3.48 1.63
C ILE A 171 10.97 -3.77 0.14
N VAL A 172 9.98 -4.34 -0.54
CA VAL A 172 9.99 -4.52 -2.01
C VAL A 172 10.17 -3.19 -2.73
N PHE A 173 9.46 -2.15 -2.32
CA PHE A 173 9.63 -0.81 -2.92
C PHE A 173 11.04 -0.28 -2.72
N GLY A 174 11.61 -0.43 -1.52
CA GLY A 174 13.00 -0.06 -1.24
C GLY A 174 13.99 -0.80 -2.12
N ALA A 175 13.83 -2.12 -2.25
CA ALA A 175 14.67 -2.96 -3.10
C ALA A 175 14.60 -2.54 -4.59
N LEU A 176 13.38 -2.29 -5.12
CA LEU A 176 13.18 -1.87 -6.51
C LEU A 176 13.73 -0.47 -6.78
N ILE A 177 13.59 0.48 -5.84
CA ILE A 177 14.18 1.81 -5.92
C ILE A 177 15.70 1.73 -5.92
N ALA A 178 16.29 0.96 -5.01
CA ALA A 178 17.76 0.76 -4.95
C ALA A 178 18.27 0.06 -6.22
N LEU A 179 17.56 -0.96 -6.71
CA LEU A 179 17.92 -1.67 -7.93
C LEU A 179 17.83 -0.76 -9.17
N SER A 180 16.82 0.11 -9.26
CA SER A 180 16.72 1.11 -10.33
C SER A 180 17.93 2.04 -10.35
N ARG A 181 18.48 2.42 -9.17
CA ARG A 181 19.70 3.21 -9.06
C ARG A 181 20.95 2.43 -9.45
N TYR A 182 21.04 1.18 -9.02
CA TYR A 182 22.14 0.29 -9.41
C TYR A 182 22.24 0.16 -10.93
N ILE A 183 21.11 -0.09 -11.60
CA ILE A 183 21.03 -0.19 -13.06
C ILE A 183 21.42 1.14 -13.74
N SER A 184 21.15 2.27 -13.12
CA SER A 184 21.53 3.61 -13.60
C SER A 184 23.01 3.95 -13.34
N LYS A 185 23.88 2.92 -13.21
CA LYS A 185 25.35 2.96 -13.06
C LYS A 185 25.88 3.37 -11.68
N ASN A 186 25.06 3.41 -10.63
CA ASN A 186 25.57 3.66 -9.28
C ASN A 186 25.72 2.34 -8.49
N LYS A 187 26.89 1.71 -8.63
CA LYS A 187 27.18 0.37 -8.07
C LYS A 187 27.04 0.28 -6.54
N LYS A 188 27.14 1.39 -5.80
CA LYS A 188 27.03 1.42 -4.33
C LYS A 188 25.67 0.91 -3.82
N TYR A 189 24.62 1.04 -4.63
CA TYR A 189 23.26 0.60 -4.23
C TYR A 189 23.08 -0.92 -4.17
N ILE A 190 24.03 -1.72 -4.64
CA ILE A 190 23.97 -3.18 -4.55
C ILE A 190 23.89 -3.67 -3.09
N LEU A 191 24.63 -3.04 -2.18
CA LEU A 191 24.60 -3.39 -0.76
C LEU A 191 23.21 -3.14 -0.15
N ILE A 192 22.54 -2.05 -0.57
CA ILE A 192 21.17 -1.76 -0.13
C ILE A 192 20.21 -2.81 -0.70
N VAL A 193 20.36 -3.21 -1.96
CA VAL A 193 19.54 -4.27 -2.57
C VAL A 193 19.69 -5.56 -1.78
N ILE A 194 20.92 -5.98 -1.49
CA ILE A 194 21.21 -7.20 -0.71
C ILE A 194 20.56 -7.12 0.68
N PHE A 195 20.74 -6.00 1.40
CA PHE A 195 20.13 -5.77 2.71
C PHE A 195 18.59 -5.88 2.66
N MET A 196 17.96 -5.23 1.67
CA MET A 196 16.50 -5.29 1.49
C MET A 196 16.01 -6.70 1.16
N LEU A 197 16.76 -7.47 0.34
CA LEU A 197 16.40 -8.84 0.01
C LEU A 197 16.49 -9.76 1.24
N PHE A 198 17.52 -9.63 2.08
CA PHE A 198 17.60 -10.35 3.35
C PHE A 198 16.43 -10.00 4.28
N THR A 199 16.11 -8.71 4.40
CA THR A 199 14.96 -8.24 5.18
C THR A 199 13.65 -8.80 4.65
N LEU A 200 13.47 -8.81 3.32
CA LEU A 200 12.28 -9.37 2.68
C LEU A 200 12.14 -10.86 2.95
N LEU A 201 13.24 -11.61 2.91
CA LEU A 201 13.27 -13.05 3.16
C LEU A 201 12.69 -13.38 4.53
N LEU A 202 13.11 -12.68 5.57
CA LEU A 202 12.67 -12.89 6.96
C LEU A 202 11.24 -12.42 7.24
N SER A 203 10.59 -11.74 6.29
CA SER A 203 9.17 -11.41 6.40
C SER A 203 8.26 -12.62 6.21
N TYR A 204 8.72 -13.68 5.54
CA TYR A 204 7.94 -14.86 5.14
C TYR A 204 6.61 -14.52 4.48
N SER A 205 6.56 -13.41 3.73
CA SER A 205 5.37 -12.95 3.03
C SER A 205 5.36 -13.41 1.58
N ARG A 206 4.59 -14.47 1.28
CA ARG A 206 4.45 -15.00 -0.09
C ARG A 206 3.97 -13.93 -1.08
N ALA A 207 3.00 -13.10 -0.67
CA ALA A 207 2.50 -12.02 -1.50
C ALA A 207 3.60 -11.01 -1.85
N SER A 208 4.47 -10.67 -0.88
CA SER A 208 5.59 -9.75 -1.08
C SER A 208 6.69 -10.35 -1.97
N TYR A 209 6.92 -11.67 -1.89
CA TYR A 209 7.85 -12.35 -2.81
C TYR A 209 7.36 -12.29 -4.25
N LEU A 210 6.08 -12.61 -4.49
CA LEU A 210 5.47 -12.49 -5.81
C LEU A 210 5.47 -11.04 -6.32
N ALA A 211 5.21 -10.07 -5.43
CA ALA A 211 5.29 -8.66 -5.74
C ALA A 211 6.71 -8.24 -6.18
N PHE A 212 7.73 -8.71 -5.47
CA PHE A 212 9.12 -8.43 -5.84
C PHE A 212 9.46 -8.98 -7.23
N LEU A 213 9.06 -10.22 -7.53
CA LEU A 213 9.26 -10.83 -8.84
C LEU A 213 8.58 -10.03 -9.94
N ALA A 214 7.33 -9.61 -9.75
CA ALA A 214 6.60 -8.79 -10.71
C ALA A 214 7.27 -7.42 -10.93
N GLY A 215 7.71 -6.76 -9.87
CA GLY A 215 8.44 -5.51 -9.94
C GLY A 215 9.80 -5.65 -10.65
N LEU A 216 10.51 -6.74 -10.40
CA LEU A 216 11.79 -7.06 -11.06
C LEU A 216 11.59 -7.29 -12.56
N ILE A 217 10.58 -8.05 -12.95
CA ILE A 217 10.22 -8.28 -14.36
C ILE A 217 9.91 -6.93 -15.02
N ALA A 218 9.08 -6.10 -14.41
CA ALA A 218 8.73 -4.79 -14.96
C ALA A 218 9.96 -3.86 -15.08
N LEU A 219 10.91 -3.92 -14.13
CA LEU A 219 12.11 -3.11 -14.14
C LEU A 219 13.10 -3.55 -15.23
N LEU A 220 13.21 -4.85 -15.48
CA LEU A 220 14.19 -5.47 -16.39
C LEU A 220 13.59 -5.93 -17.72
N TYR A 221 12.33 -5.61 -17.99
CA TYR A 221 11.60 -6.06 -19.18
C TYR A 221 12.38 -5.91 -20.48
N ASN A 222 13.04 -4.78 -20.67
CA ASN A 222 13.81 -4.49 -21.88
C ASN A 222 15.20 -5.18 -21.91
N SER A 223 15.55 -6.03 -20.95
CA SER A 223 16.87 -6.63 -20.82
C SER A 223 16.81 -8.08 -20.37
N ARG A 224 16.32 -8.97 -21.29
CA ARG A 224 16.10 -10.40 -21.00
C ARG A 224 17.30 -11.08 -20.34
N LYS A 225 18.54 -10.83 -20.81
CA LYS A 225 19.75 -11.41 -20.21
C LYS A 225 19.89 -11.00 -18.74
N LYS A 226 19.74 -9.69 -18.42
CA LYS A 226 19.83 -9.20 -17.04
C LYS A 226 18.72 -9.78 -16.16
N LEU A 227 17.52 -9.93 -16.70
CA LEU A 227 16.41 -10.55 -15.99
C LEU A 227 16.72 -12.00 -15.62
N ILE A 228 17.21 -12.81 -16.57
CA ILE A 228 17.56 -14.22 -16.32
C ILE A 228 18.65 -14.30 -15.24
N TYR A 229 19.75 -13.52 -15.37
CA TYR A 229 20.80 -13.50 -14.35
C TYR A 229 20.27 -13.08 -12.96
N ALA A 230 19.42 -12.05 -12.90
CA ALA A 230 18.82 -11.61 -11.64
C ALA A 230 17.96 -12.72 -11.02
N LEU A 231 17.12 -13.40 -11.80
CA LEU A 231 16.29 -14.50 -11.33
C LEU A 231 17.13 -15.67 -10.83
N VAL A 232 18.18 -16.06 -11.55
CA VAL A 232 19.10 -17.13 -11.14
C VAL A 232 19.80 -16.77 -9.82
N ILE A 233 20.31 -15.55 -9.69
CA ILE A 233 20.97 -15.08 -8.46
C ILE A 233 19.99 -15.09 -7.28
N ILE A 234 18.77 -14.58 -7.47
CA ILE A 234 17.75 -14.54 -6.41
C ILE A 234 17.36 -15.94 -5.99
N PHE A 235 17.14 -16.85 -6.96
CA PHE A 235 16.85 -18.26 -6.69
C PHE A 235 17.99 -18.94 -5.92
N ALA A 236 19.24 -18.71 -6.34
CA ALA A 236 20.41 -19.24 -5.65
C ALA A 236 20.53 -18.68 -4.22
N LEU A 237 20.36 -17.37 -4.02
CA LEU A 237 20.35 -16.76 -2.68
C LEU A 237 19.23 -17.34 -1.80
N PHE A 238 18.04 -17.52 -2.35
CA PHE A 238 16.94 -18.15 -1.64
C PHE A 238 17.27 -19.58 -1.26
N ALA A 239 17.77 -20.40 -2.19
CA ALA A 239 18.15 -21.80 -1.94
C ALA A 239 19.26 -21.91 -0.87
N ILE A 240 20.28 -21.07 -0.95
CA ILE A 240 21.38 -21.02 0.03
C ILE A 240 20.85 -20.58 1.42
N SER A 241 19.88 -19.70 1.48
CA SER A 241 19.34 -19.23 2.77
C SER A 241 18.44 -20.25 3.47
N LEU A 242 17.81 -21.18 2.75
CA LEU A 242 16.87 -22.17 3.32
C LEU A 242 17.44 -22.98 4.52
N PRO A 243 18.71 -23.45 4.52
CA PRO A 243 19.27 -24.17 5.65
C PRO A 243 19.50 -23.31 6.90
N PHE A 244 19.66 -22.00 6.72
CA PHE A 244 19.93 -21.03 7.81
C PHE A 244 18.64 -20.45 8.40
N LEU A 245 17.48 -20.73 7.78
CA LEU A 245 16.21 -20.32 8.36
C LEU A 245 15.95 -21.16 9.63
N PRO A 246 15.46 -20.56 10.70
CA PRO A 246 15.20 -21.27 11.94
C PRO A 246 14.25 -22.45 11.72
N ARG A 247 14.73 -23.69 11.95
CA ARG A 247 13.98 -24.94 11.65
C ARG A 247 12.87 -25.26 12.66
N ASN A 248 12.96 -24.73 13.89
CA ASN A 248 12.00 -24.98 14.98
C ASN A 248 10.86 -23.96 15.03
N ILE A 249 10.53 -23.41 13.87
CA ILE A 249 9.55 -22.34 13.80
C ILE A 249 8.18 -22.95 13.59
N SER A 250 7.21 -22.43 14.36
CA SER A 250 5.79 -22.73 14.25
C SER A 250 5.34 -22.75 12.78
N GLU A 251 4.25 -23.41 12.46
CA GLU A 251 3.64 -23.46 11.12
C GLU A 251 3.56 -22.10 10.40
N ALA A 252 3.68 -21.00 11.16
CA ALA A 252 3.72 -19.64 10.65
C ALA A 252 4.91 -19.34 9.74
N ALA A 253 6.07 -19.93 9.99
CA ALA A 253 7.28 -19.74 9.18
C ALA A 253 7.41 -20.78 8.05
N LYS A 254 6.68 -21.88 8.15
CA LYS A 254 6.58 -22.83 7.04
C LYS A 254 5.74 -22.18 5.94
N LEU A 255 6.26 -22.12 4.72
CA LEU A 255 5.51 -21.66 3.54
C LEU A 255 4.25 -22.51 3.27
N GLU A 256 4.06 -23.60 4.00
CA GLU A 256 2.99 -24.56 3.96
C GLU A 256 1.70 -24.13 4.69
N ARG A 257 1.56 -22.86 5.08
CA ARG A 257 0.38 -22.36 5.79
C ARG A 257 -0.89 -22.46 4.93
N THR A 258 -1.47 -23.65 4.87
CA THR A 258 -2.72 -23.93 4.14
C THR A 258 -3.90 -23.16 4.73
N TYR A 259 -3.96 -23.01 6.06
CA TYR A 259 -5.02 -22.27 6.75
C TYR A 259 -5.18 -20.83 6.22
N SER A 260 -4.07 -20.09 6.03
CA SER A 260 -4.14 -18.71 5.52
C SER A 260 -4.64 -18.64 4.06
N VAL A 261 -4.44 -19.70 3.27
CA VAL A 261 -4.97 -19.76 1.90
C VAL A 261 -6.48 -20.00 1.93
N PHE A 262 -6.94 -20.93 2.76
CA PHE A 262 -8.37 -21.18 2.93
C PHE A 262 -9.12 -19.96 3.48
N ALA A 263 -8.54 -19.26 4.46
CA ALA A 263 -9.12 -18.02 4.98
C ALA A 263 -9.29 -16.96 3.88
N LYS A 264 -8.28 -16.78 3.01
CA LYS A 264 -8.38 -15.86 1.86
C LYS A 264 -9.43 -16.28 0.85
N LEU A 265 -9.47 -17.57 0.51
CA LEU A 265 -10.50 -18.07 -0.41
C LEU A 265 -11.92 -17.89 0.16
N HIS A 266 -12.07 -18.07 1.48
CA HIS A 266 -13.35 -17.82 2.15
C HIS A 266 -13.74 -16.35 2.07
N ASN A 267 -12.81 -15.44 2.41
CA ASN A 267 -13.00 -14.00 2.29
C ASN A 267 -13.35 -13.56 0.86
N TRP A 268 -12.74 -14.17 -0.17
CA TRP A 268 -13.08 -13.89 -1.57
C TRP A 268 -14.49 -14.37 -1.93
N LYS A 269 -14.90 -15.55 -1.45
CA LYS A 269 -16.27 -16.07 -1.64
C LYS A 269 -17.31 -15.15 -1.00
N GLU A 270 -17.10 -14.73 0.25
CA GLU A 270 -17.97 -13.76 0.94
C GLU A 270 -18.08 -12.45 0.14
N THR A 271 -16.93 -11.92 -0.28
CA THR A 271 -16.88 -10.69 -1.07
C THR A 271 -17.62 -10.84 -2.40
N ALA A 272 -17.50 -11.99 -3.07
CA ALA A 272 -18.21 -12.28 -4.32
C ALA A 272 -19.74 -12.33 -4.12
N VAL A 273 -20.23 -12.85 -2.99
CA VAL A 273 -21.67 -12.81 -2.66
C VAL A 273 -22.16 -11.36 -2.53
N ILE A 274 -21.38 -10.50 -1.85
CA ILE A 274 -21.71 -9.07 -1.69
C ILE A 274 -21.74 -8.35 -3.05
N ILE A 275 -20.77 -8.62 -3.92
CA ILE A 275 -20.71 -8.07 -5.28
C ILE A 275 -21.99 -8.43 -6.07
N ARG A 276 -22.42 -9.69 -6.01
CA ARG A 276 -23.63 -10.15 -6.73
C ARG A 276 -24.90 -9.44 -6.26
N LYS A 277 -24.97 -9.03 -4.98
CA LYS A 277 -26.12 -8.31 -4.42
C LYS A 277 -26.19 -6.85 -4.89
N ASN A 278 -25.02 -6.21 -5.13
CA ASN A 278 -24.94 -4.80 -5.50
C ASN A 278 -23.93 -4.57 -6.65
N PRO A 279 -24.18 -5.10 -7.86
CA PRO A 279 -23.14 -5.17 -8.91
C PRO A 279 -22.82 -3.81 -9.52
N LEU A 280 -23.75 -2.87 -9.65
CA LEU A 280 -23.56 -1.64 -10.41
C LEU A 280 -22.75 -0.58 -9.65
N PHE A 281 -23.14 -0.27 -8.42
CA PHE A 281 -22.55 0.81 -7.61
C PHE A 281 -21.91 0.31 -6.32
N GLY A 282 -21.97 -1.00 -6.04
CA GLY A 282 -21.41 -1.59 -4.84
C GLY A 282 -22.20 -1.25 -3.57
N VAL A 283 -21.60 -1.50 -2.42
CA VAL A 283 -22.19 -1.31 -1.10
C VAL A 283 -21.80 0.02 -0.42
N GLY A 284 -21.15 0.91 -1.17
CA GLY A 284 -20.56 2.13 -0.63
C GLY A 284 -19.10 1.94 -0.23
N TYR A 285 -18.28 2.97 -0.50
CA TYR A 285 -16.85 2.91 -0.23
C TYR A 285 -16.58 2.53 1.24
N ASN A 286 -15.79 1.48 1.44
CA ASN A 286 -15.37 0.92 2.74
C ASN A 286 -16.53 0.39 3.66
N ASN A 287 -17.71 0.15 3.13
CA ASN A 287 -18.86 -0.38 3.88
C ASN A 287 -18.96 -1.92 3.86
N LEU A 288 -17.86 -2.64 3.55
CA LEU A 288 -17.87 -4.11 3.51
C LEU A 288 -18.27 -4.74 4.84
N CYS A 289 -17.92 -4.14 5.99
CA CYS A 289 -18.32 -4.65 7.30
C CYS A 289 -19.83 -4.63 7.48
N ALA A 290 -20.48 -3.51 7.18
CA ALA A 290 -21.96 -3.40 7.22
C ALA A 290 -22.60 -4.40 6.25
N ALA A 291 -22.02 -4.58 5.06
CA ALA A 291 -22.54 -5.53 4.08
C ALA A 291 -22.41 -6.99 4.53
N ARG A 292 -21.28 -7.37 5.18
CA ARG A 292 -21.13 -8.71 5.78
C ARG A 292 -22.16 -8.96 6.87
N MET A 293 -22.35 -8.00 7.76
CA MET A 293 -23.38 -8.12 8.83
C MET A 293 -24.77 -8.29 8.22
N LYS A 294 -25.12 -7.47 7.23
CA LYS A 294 -26.45 -7.45 6.61
C LYS A 294 -26.74 -8.70 5.76
N TYR A 295 -25.79 -9.10 4.91
CA TYR A 295 -26.05 -10.13 3.89
C TYR A 295 -25.57 -11.53 4.29
N LEU A 296 -24.63 -11.63 5.22
CA LEU A 296 -24.00 -12.89 5.62
C LEU A 296 -24.22 -13.23 7.11
N GLY A 297 -24.69 -12.27 7.91
CA GLY A 297 -24.78 -12.43 9.38
C GLY A 297 -23.40 -12.54 10.04
N LEU A 298 -22.32 -12.06 9.36
CA LEU A 298 -20.93 -12.21 9.77
C LEU A 298 -20.30 -10.85 10.04
N GLY A 299 -19.32 -10.84 10.95
CA GLY A 299 -18.50 -9.67 11.22
C GLY A 299 -18.96 -8.85 12.41
N SER A 300 -18.11 -7.96 12.84
CA SER A 300 -18.34 -6.96 13.88
C SER A 300 -17.50 -5.73 13.57
N PHE A 301 -18.00 -4.54 13.88
CA PHE A 301 -17.24 -3.29 13.76
C PHE A 301 -16.03 -3.22 14.72
N ASP A 302 -16.01 -4.07 15.74
CA ASP A 302 -14.86 -4.19 16.65
C ASP A 302 -13.67 -4.90 15.99
N SER A 303 -13.93 -5.70 14.95
CA SER A 303 -12.89 -6.36 14.17
C SER A 303 -12.34 -5.41 13.10
N HIS A 304 -11.04 -5.06 13.20
CA HIS A 304 -10.37 -4.22 12.21
C HIS A 304 -10.26 -4.88 10.82
N ALA A 305 -10.40 -6.20 10.72
CA ALA A 305 -10.40 -6.94 9.46
C ALA A 305 -11.76 -6.91 8.75
N CYS A 306 -12.86 -6.55 9.45
CA CYS A 306 -14.21 -6.63 8.92
C CYS A 306 -14.45 -5.77 7.67
N SER A 307 -13.87 -4.58 7.61
CA SER A 307 -14.03 -3.64 6.48
C SER A 307 -13.13 -3.93 5.28
N GLY A 308 -12.19 -4.89 5.41
CA GLY A 308 -11.25 -5.26 4.36
C GLY A 308 -11.72 -6.41 3.49
N SER A 309 -11.14 -6.51 2.29
CA SER A 309 -11.13 -7.74 1.48
C SER A 309 -9.68 -8.14 1.27
N ASP A 310 -9.39 -9.46 1.22
CA ASP A 310 -8.04 -9.96 0.94
C ASP A 310 -7.61 -9.75 -0.53
N SER A 311 -8.26 -8.83 -1.21
CA SER A 311 -7.87 -8.34 -2.54
C SER A 311 -8.36 -6.90 -2.72
N SER A 312 -7.47 -5.99 -3.09
CA SER A 312 -7.86 -4.60 -3.40
C SER A 312 -8.80 -4.51 -4.59
N LEU A 313 -8.68 -5.39 -5.58
CA LEU A 313 -9.56 -5.38 -6.76
C LEU A 313 -10.98 -5.80 -6.39
N LEU A 314 -11.11 -6.86 -5.59
CA LEU A 314 -12.41 -7.28 -5.06
C LEU A 314 -13.01 -6.23 -4.12
N PHE A 315 -12.15 -5.55 -3.33
CA PHE A 315 -12.58 -4.43 -2.49
C PHE A 315 -13.20 -3.31 -3.33
N VAL A 316 -12.53 -2.85 -4.41
CA VAL A 316 -13.08 -1.82 -5.30
C VAL A 316 -14.40 -2.30 -5.90
N LEU A 317 -14.43 -3.51 -6.44
CA LEU A 317 -15.64 -4.05 -7.09
C LEU A 317 -16.80 -4.21 -6.11
N ALA A 318 -16.55 -4.65 -4.87
CA ALA A 318 -17.60 -4.79 -3.86
C ALA A 318 -18.11 -3.44 -3.36
N THR A 319 -17.21 -2.46 -3.16
CA THR A 319 -17.55 -1.19 -2.53
C THR A 319 -18.05 -0.13 -3.50
N THR A 320 -17.59 -0.14 -4.77
CA THR A 320 -17.96 0.86 -5.78
C THR A 320 -18.63 0.26 -7.02
N GLY A 321 -18.79 -1.07 -7.05
CA GLY A 321 -19.43 -1.79 -8.15
C GLY A 321 -18.61 -1.78 -9.44
N ILE A 322 -19.24 -2.25 -10.51
CA ILE A 322 -18.64 -2.26 -11.86
C ILE A 322 -18.32 -0.84 -12.33
N SER A 323 -19.16 0.15 -12.00
CA SER A 323 -18.93 1.55 -12.37
C SER A 323 -17.63 2.11 -11.79
N GLY A 324 -17.40 1.90 -10.49
CA GLY A 324 -16.15 2.32 -9.84
C GLY A 324 -14.95 1.50 -10.30
N PHE A 325 -15.12 0.22 -10.55
CA PHE A 325 -14.04 -0.65 -11.05
C PHE A 325 -13.56 -0.23 -12.45
N ILE A 326 -14.49 0.07 -13.37
CA ILE A 326 -14.14 0.59 -14.70
C ILE A 326 -13.39 1.92 -14.57
N MET A 327 -13.89 2.84 -13.74
CA MET A 327 -13.23 4.13 -13.53
C MET A 327 -11.85 3.97 -12.89
N PHE A 328 -11.70 3.03 -11.96
CA PHE A 328 -10.41 2.70 -11.33
C PHE A 328 -9.40 2.16 -12.35
N VAL A 329 -9.77 1.20 -13.19
CA VAL A 329 -8.91 0.64 -14.23
C VAL A 329 -8.55 1.73 -15.26
N TYR A 330 -9.52 2.55 -15.66
CA TYR A 330 -9.29 3.68 -16.57
C TYR A 330 -8.31 4.70 -15.98
N MET A 331 -8.45 5.03 -14.70
CA MET A 331 -7.52 5.89 -13.96
C MET A 331 -6.09 5.32 -14.00
N LEU A 332 -5.90 4.04 -13.65
CA LEU A 332 -4.57 3.40 -13.69
C LEU A 332 -3.95 3.41 -15.09
N PHE A 333 -4.76 3.16 -16.12
CA PHE A 333 -4.31 3.21 -17.52
C PHE A 333 -3.86 4.61 -17.93
N GLN A 334 -4.62 5.65 -17.59
CA GLN A 334 -4.27 7.02 -17.89
C GLN A 334 -3.02 7.50 -17.14
N ILE A 335 -2.87 7.10 -15.88
CA ILE A 335 -1.66 7.37 -15.09
C ILE A 335 -0.45 6.70 -15.75
N SER A 336 -0.57 5.43 -16.14
CA SER A 336 0.55 4.66 -16.72
C SER A 336 1.10 5.30 -18.00
N LYS A 337 0.24 5.93 -18.82
CA LYS A 337 0.64 6.65 -20.04
C LYS A 337 1.44 7.92 -19.79
N ARG A 338 1.30 8.54 -18.62
CA ARG A 338 1.93 9.82 -18.26
C ARG A 338 3.26 9.65 -17.54
N VAL A 339 3.62 8.43 -17.17
CA VAL A 339 4.87 8.14 -16.46
C VAL A 339 6.06 8.21 -17.41
N GLN A 340 7.08 8.97 -17.03
CA GLN A 340 8.34 9.09 -17.78
C GLN A 340 9.09 7.76 -17.88
N MET A 341 9.93 7.62 -18.91
CA MET A 341 10.82 6.46 -19.06
C MET A 341 12.23 6.72 -18.48
N ASP A 342 12.35 7.66 -17.55
CA ASP A 342 13.55 7.94 -16.78
C ASP A 342 13.72 6.98 -15.58
N GLN A 343 14.72 7.24 -14.75
CA GLN A 343 15.01 6.44 -13.55
C GLN A 343 13.80 6.41 -12.59
N TYR A 344 13.11 7.54 -12.39
CA TYR A 344 12.00 7.67 -11.45
C TYR A 344 10.77 6.93 -11.96
N GLY A 345 10.44 7.11 -13.24
CA GLY A 345 9.31 6.44 -13.85
C GLY A 345 9.50 4.93 -13.98
N ARG A 346 10.72 4.46 -14.25
CA ARG A 346 11.02 3.01 -14.22
C ARG A 346 10.81 2.43 -12.82
N ALA A 347 11.26 3.14 -11.77
CA ALA A 347 11.03 2.73 -10.39
C ALA A 347 9.53 2.73 -10.05
N PHE A 348 8.78 3.77 -10.47
CA PHE A 348 7.35 3.82 -10.26
C PHE A 348 6.62 2.65 -10.95
N LYS A 349 6.94 2.36 -12.22
CA LYS A 349 6.35 1.22 -12.95
C LYS A 349 6.66 -0.11 -12.29
N ALA A 350 7.89 -0.29 -11.80
CA ALA A 350 8.29 -1.50 -11.08
C ALA A 350 7.53 -1.64 -9.74
N CYS A 351 7.48 -0.59 -8.92
CA CYS A 351 6.73 -0.57 -7.68
C CYS A 351 5.21 -0.73 -7.93
N GLY A 352 4.69 -0.14 -9.02
CA GLY A 352 3.29 -0.28 -9.44
C GLY A 352 2.95 -1.71 -9.83
N ALA A 353 3.79 -2.39 -10.62
CA ALA A 353 3.61 -3.80 -10.95
C ALA A 353 3.66 -4.69 -9.70
N ALA A 354 4.62 -4.43 -8.80
CA ALA A 354 4.70 -5.11 -7.51
C ALA A 354 3.43 -4.91 -6.68
N LEU A 355 2.94 -3.67 -6.58
CA LEU A 355 1.72 -3.33 -5.86
C LEU A 355 0.49 -4.01 -6.45
N LEU A 356 0.34 -4.03 -7.78
CA LEU A 356 -0.80 -4.67 -8.44
C LEU A 356 -0.85 -6.17 -8.14
N ILE A 357 0.28 -6.89 -8.23
CA ILE A 357 0.33 -8.33 -7.91
C ILE A 357 0.07 -8.56 -6.42
N HIS A 358 0.67 -7.76 -5.53
CA HIS A 358 0.42 -7.86 -4.09
C HIS A 358 -1.05 -7.64 -3.75
N SER A 359 -1.69 -6.71 -4.45
CA SER A 359 -3.09 -6.32 -4.26
C SER A 359 -4.12 -7.37 -4.69
N LEU A 360 -3.69 -8.43 -5.36
CA LEU A 360 -4.53 -9.59 -5.62
C LEU A 360 -4.78 -10.42 -4.34
N PHE A 361 -3.84 -10.37 -3.39
CA PHE A 361 -3.83 -11.22 -2.20
C PHE A 361 -3.96 -10.46 -0.87
N VAL A 362 -3.85 -9.12 -0.90
CA VAL A 362 -3.90 -8.23 0.27
C VAL A 362 -4.52 -6.91 -0.16
N ASN A 363 -5.27 -6.24 0.70
CA ASN A 363 -5.85 -4.91 0.41
C ASN A 363 -4.80 -3.78 0.50
N SER A 364 -3.79 -3.84 -0.36
CA SER A 364 -2.60 -2.99 -0.27
C SER A 364 -2.77 -1.63 -0.94
N LEU A 365 -3.60 -1.53 -1.99
CA LEU A 365 -3.81 -0.28 -2.74
C LEU A 365 -4.39 0.83 -1.87
N PHE A 366 -5.18 0.48 -0.85
CA PHE A 366 -5.86 1.43 0.03
C PHE A 366 -5.21 1.56 1.41
N TYR A 367 -4.06 0.91 1.60
CA TYR A 367 -3.30 1.06 2.83
C TYR A 367 -2.61 2.43 2.88
N SER A 368 -2.84 3.19 3.93
CA SER A 368 -2.43 4.60 4.07
C SER A 368 -0.97 4.87 3.70
N TRP A 369 -0.05 4.08 4.23
CA TRP A 369 1.39 4.21 3.94
C TRP A 369 1.71 3.97 2.47
N ILE A 370 1.08 2.97 1.87
CA ILE A 370 1.28 2.63 0.44
C ILE A 370 0.73 3.74 -0.45
N LEU A 371 -0.47 4.27 -0.14
CA LEU A 371 -1.05 5.41 -0.87
C LEU A 371 -0.12 6.62 -0.87
N GLY A 372 0.39 7.02 0.30
CA GLY A 372 1.28 8.17 0.39
C GLY A 372 2.63 7.94 -0.28
N PHE A 373 3.25 6.77 -0.06
CA PHE A 373 4.52 6.42 -0.70
C PHE A 373 4.42 6.42 -2.22
N MET A 374 3.43 5.71 -2.76
CA MET A 374 3.19 5.64 -4.20
C MET A 374 2.73 6.97 -4.78
N GLY A 375 1.99 7.78 -4.01
CA GLY A 375 1.61 9.13 -4.39
C GLY A 375 2.81 10.05 -4.58
N ILE A 376 3.78 10.03 -3.65
CA ILE A 376 5.02 10.80 -3.77
C ILE A 376 5.85 10.28 -4.96
N LEU A 377 6.02 8.97 -5.09
CA LEU A 377 6.79 8.36 -6.18
C LEU A 377 6.15 8.66 -7.55
N LEU A 378 4.81 8.62 -7.66
CA LEU A 378 4.08 9.01 -8.86
C LEU A 378 4.35 10.47 -9.23
N ALA A 379 4.19 11.38 -8.26
CA ALA A 379 4.33 12.82 -8.51
C ALA A 379 5.70 13.22 -9.06
N ILE A 380 6.78 12.54 -8.63
CA ILE A 380 8.14 12.79 -9.17
C ILE A 380 8.41 12.06 -10.49
N SER A 381 7.56 11.10 -10.87
CA SER A 381 7.74 10.24 -12.05
C SER A 381 6.99 10.73 -13.30
N ILE A 382 6.16 11.76 -13.16
CA ILE A 382 5.33 12.26 -14.26
C ILE A 382 6.06 13.25 -15.13
N LYS A 383 5.85 13.09 -16.46
CA LYS A 383 6.22 14.08 -17.46
C LYS A 383 5.06 15.04 -17.64
N GLU A 384 5.28 16.29 -17.44
CA GLU A 384 4.35 17.31 -17.86
C GLU A 384 4.83 17.99 -19.12
N LYS A 385 3.94 18.11 -20.10
CA LYS A 385 4.12 19.08 -21.17
C LYS A 385 3.79 20.46 -20.60
N SER A 386 4.72 21.40 -20.74
CA SER A 386 4.46 22.81 -20.49
C SER A 386 3.37 23.24 -21.47
N GLY A 387 2.13 23.42 -21.00
CA GLY A 387 1.04 23.97 -21.84
C GLY A 387 -0.28 23.18 -21.85
N GLU A 388 -0.44 22.11 -21.02
CA GLU A 388 -1.76 21.47 -20.79
C GLU A 388 -2.29 21.79 -19.38
#